data_25b80443d9f7469840e462cbffc8c216
#
_entry.id   25b80443d9f7469840e462cbffc8c216
#
_cell.length_a   1.000
_cell.length_b   1.000
_cell.length_c   1.000
_cell.angle_alpha   90.00
_cell.angle_beta   90.00
_cell.angle_gamma   90.00
#
_symmetry.space_group_name_H-M   'P 1'
#
loop_
_entity.id
_entity.type
_entity.pdbx_description
1 polymer ?
#
loop_
_entity_poly.entity_id
_entity_poly.type
_entity_poly.pdbx_seq_one_letter_code
_entity_poly.pdbx_strand_id
1 'polypeptide(L)'
;MKPFIVIQGPVATRSGYGNHTRDLVTSLIKADKYDIKIISLPWGSCPMNALEHDNPEHVEIIKRVARENISQQPDIFIQISVPNEFQKIGKYNIGVTAGIETTIVSHEFLEGANRMDLLITTSEHSKKGFVDSIFDKVDEKTKQKTGVLKLDTPIEVLFEG
;
A
#
# COMPACT_ATOMS: atom_id res chain seq x y z
N MET A 1 -23.37 11.09 -1.25
CA MET A 1 -22.90 9.68 -1.21
C MET A 1 -21.42 9.65 -0.92
N LYS A 2 -21.00 8.83 0.03
CA LYS A 2 -19.59 8.72 0.41
C LYS A 2 -18.82 7.91 -0.65
N PRO A 3 -17.60 8.33 -1.04
CA PRO A 3 -16.76 7.52 -1.91
C PRO A 3 -16.47 6.15 -1.28
N PHE A 4 -16.44 5.12 -2.12
CA PHE A 4 -16.16 3.76 -1.68
C PHE A 4 -14.65 3.51 -1.74
N ILE A 5 -14.07 3.17 -0.59
CA ILE A 5 -12.64 2.86 -0.45
C ILE A 5 -12.47 1.41 -0.04
N VAL A 6 -11.60 0.70 -0.74
CA VAL A 6 -11.10 -0.62 -0.31
C VAL A 6 -9.65 -0.46 0.14
N ILE A 7 -9.36 -0.93 1.34
CA ILE A 7 -8.01 -0.94 1.91
C ILE A 7 -7.56 -2.39 2.04
N GLN A 8 -6.51 -2.77 1.34
CA GLN A 8 -5.94 -4.11 1.41
C GLN A 8 -4.59 -4.04 2.12
N GLY A 9 -4.45 -4.77 3.22
CA GLY A 9 -3.23 -4.78 3.99
C GLY A 9 -3.31 -5.70 5.20
N PRO A 10 -2.19 -5.86 5.93
CA PRO A 10 -2.11 -6.77 7.07
C PRO A 10 -2.69 -6.16 8.35
N VAL A 11 -3.96 -5.75 8.31
CA VAL A 11 -4.60 -4.99 9.40
C VAL A 11 -4.65 -5.75 10.73
N ALA A 12 -4.72 -7.10 10.69
CA ALA A 12 -4.84 -7.94 11.87
C ALA A 12 -3.51 -8.49 12.37
N THR A 13 -2.38 -8.19 11.73
CA THR A 13 -1.09 -8.78 12.07
C THR A 13 -0.34 -7.97 13.12
N ARG A 14 0.45 -8.67 13.93
CA ARG A 14 1.39 -8.04 14.88
C ARG A 14 2.71 -7.78 14.15
N SER A 15 2.76 -6.70 13.38
CA SER A 15 3.92 -6.32 12.59
C SER A 15 3.96 -4.80 12.42
N GLY A 16 5.09 -4.27 11.95
CA GLY A 16 5.19 -2.84 11.63
C GLY A 16 4.20 -2.42 10.55
N TYR A 17 4.06 -3.21 9.49
CA TYR A 17 3.05 -2.97 8.46
C TYR A 17 1.63 -3.07 9.03
N GLY A 18 1.39 -4.00 9.95
CA GLY A 18 0.10 -4.12 10.62
C GLY A 18 -0.25 -2.89 11.44
N ASN A 19 0.71 -2.38 12.22
CA ASN A 19 0.53 -1.16 13.00
C ASN A 19 0.23 0.03 12.11
N HIS A 20 0.98 0.19 11.02
CA HIS A 20 0.77 1.28 10.07
C HIS A 20 -0.60 1.18 9.39
N THR A 21 -1.00 -0.03 9.00
CA THR A 21 -2.31 -0.29 8.41
C THR A 21 -3.44 0.10 9.35
N ARG A 22 -3.34 -0.30 10.62
CA ARG A 22 -4.36 0.03 11.63
C ARG A 22 -4.46 1.53 11.86
N ASP A 23 -3.33 2.23 11.94
CA ASP A 23 -3.30 3.67 12.14
C ASP A 23 -3.95 4.40 10.96
N LEU A 24 -3.63 4.01 9.74
CA LEU A 24 -4.20 4.61 8.55
C LEU A 24 -5.71 4.37 8.46
N VAL A 25 -6.14 3.12 8.68
CA VAL A 25 -7.57 2.75 8.65
C VAL A 25 -8.35 3.50 9.72
N THR A 26 -7.82 3.56 10.95
CA THR A 26 -8.46 4.27 12.06
C THR A 26 -8.63 5.75 11.73
N SER A 27 -7.60 6.38 11.16
CA SER A 27 -7.66 7.78 10.77
C SER A 27 -8.74 8.04 9.73
N LEU A 28 -8.86 7.17 8.73
CA LEU A 28 -9.87 7.30 7.68
C LEU A 28 -11.28 7.07 8.22
N ILE A 29 -11.45 6.13 9.15
CA ILE A 29 -12.73 5.88 9.82
C ILE A 29 -13.15 7.10 10.62
N LYS A 30 -12.24 7.69 11.39
CA LYS A 30 -12.52 8.87 12.22
C LYS A 30 -12.88 10.10 11.38
N ALA A 31 -12.36 10.19 10.16
CA ALA A 31 -12.71 11.28 9.25
C ALA A 31 -14.18 11.21 8.82
N ASP A 32 -14.79 10.04 8.84
CA ASP A 32 -16.22 9.80 8.53
C ASP A 32 -16.66 10.39 7.19
N LYS A 33 -15.77 10.34 6.19
CA LYS A 33 -16.04 10.87 4.85
C LYS A 33 -16.13 9.78 3.79
N TYR A 34 -15.88 8.52 4.15
CA TYR A 34 -15.72 7.42 3.21
C TYR A 34 -16.50 6.19 3.64
N ASP A 35 -16.97 5.43 2.65
CA ASP A 35 -17.48 4.07 2.87
C ASP A 35 -16.28 3.11 2.71
N ILE A 36 -15.88 2.46 3.78
CA ILE A 36 -14.62 1.71 3.85
C ILE A 36 -14.89 0.22 3.97
N LYS A 37 -14.23 -0.57 3.12
CA LYS A 37 -14.11 -2.03 3.25
C LYS A 37 -12.64 -2.39 3.34
N ILE A 38 -12.33 -3.44 4.09
CA ILE A 38 -10.96 -3.86 4.37
C ILE A 38 -10.77 -5.29 3.90
N ILE A 39 -9.68 -5.52 3.16
CA ILE A 39 -9.21 -6.87 2.84
C ILE A 39 -8.00 -7.14 3.72
N SER A 40 -8.18 -8.04 4.72
CA SER A 40 -7.12 -8.38 5.66
C SER A 40 -6.21 -9.45 5.05
N LEU A 41 -4.90 -9.18 5.06
CA LEU A 41 -3.89 -10.09 4.54
C LEU A 41 -2.95 -10.53 5.65
N PRO A 42 -2.35 -11.74 5.54
CA PRO A 42 -1.26 -12.13 6.42
C PRO A 42 0.03 -11.36 6.07
N TRP A 43 0.95 -11.30 7.00
CA TRP A 43 2.27 -10.74 6.79
C TRP A 43 3.31 -11.77 7.23
N GLY A 44 3.80 -12.57 6.27
CA GLY A 44 4.73 -13.67 6.56
C GLY A 44 4.15 -14.62 7.60
N SER A 45 4.94 -14.91 8.63
CA SER A 45 4.53 -15.76 9.76
C SER A 45 4.04 -14.97 10.97
N CYS A 46 3.81 -13.66 10.83
CA CYS A 46 3.38 -12.82 11.95
C CYS A 46 1.99 -13.24 12.45
N PRO A 47 1.78 -13.24 13.79
CA PRO A 47 0.46 -13.53 14.33
C PRO A 47 -0.61 -12.57 13.84
N MET A 48 -1.82 -13.07 13.59
CA MET A 48 -2.96 -12.28 13.11
C MET A 48 -3.98 -12.02 14.22
N ASN A 49 -3.51 -11.76 15.44
CA ASN A 49 -4.37 -11.54 16.59
C ASN A 49 -4.21 -10.14 17.21
N ALA A 50 -3.80 -9.16 16.42
CA ALA A 50 -3.57 -7.81 16.91
C ALA A 50 -4.88 -7.04 17.16
N LEU A 51 -5.99 -7.43 16.51
CA LEU A 51 -7.27 -6.76 16.69
C LEU A 51 -7.98 -7.30 17.95
N GLU A 52 -8.31 -6.41 18.86
CA GLU A 52 -8.93 -6.73 20.14
C GLU A 52 -10.42 -6.37 20.12
N HIS A 53 -11.28 -7.33 20.50
CA HIS A 53 -12.71 -7.16 20.48
C HIS A 53 -13.24 -6.18 21.55
N ASP A 54 -12.44 -5.88 22.55
CA ASP A 54 -12.78 -4.92 23.61
C ASP A 54 -12.23 -3.51 23.38
N ASN A 55 -11.49 -3.31 22.30
CA ASN A 55 -11.00 -1.99 21.91
C ASN A 55 -11.97 -1.36 20.90
N PRO A 56 -12.61 -0.21 21.22
CA PRO A 56 -13.58 0.41 20.31
C PRO A 56 -13.05 0.73 18.94
N GLU A 57 -11.79 1.15 18.82
CA GLU A 57 -11.18 1.44 17.51
C GLU A 57 -11.01 0.16 16.70
N HIS A 58 -10.60 -0.93 17.35
CA HIS A 58 -10.43 -2.22 16.68
C HIS A 58 -11.80 -2.81 16.25
N VAL A 59 -12.83 -2.62 17.05
CA VAL A 59 -14.19 -3.05 16.69
C VAL A 59 -14.66 -2.37 15.40
N GLU A 60 -14.37 -1.08 15.24
CA GLU A 60 -14.70 -0.36 14.01
C GLU A 60 -13.94 -0.90 12.78
N ILE A 61 -12.72 -1.34 12.98
CA ILE A 61 -11.95 -2.03 11.92
C ILE A 61 -12.58 -3.38 11.59
N ILE A 62 -12.87 -4.19 12.60
CA ILE A 62 -13.43 -5.54 12.44
C ILE A 62 -14.75 -5.51 11.67
N LYS A 63 -15.60 -4.54 11.96
CA LYS A 63 -16.89 -4.39 11.26
C LYS A 63 -16.73 -4.17 9.76
N ARG A 64 -15.61 -3.62 9.33
CA ARG A 64 -15.36 -3.26 7.93
C ARG A 64 -14.55 -4.31 7.18
N VAL A 65 -14.04 -5.32 7.85
CA VAL A 65 -13.31 -6.41 7.19
C VAL A 65 -14.27 -7.22 6.33
N ALA A 66 -13.96 -7.32 5.04
CA ALA A 66 -14.76 -8.08 4.10
C ALA A 66 -14.58 -9.58 4.34
N ARG A 67 -15.69 -10.29 4.43
CA ARG A 67 -15.72 -11.76 4.60
C ARG A 67 -15.89 -12.48 3.28
N GLU A 68 -16.28 -11.77 2.25
CA GLU A 68 -16.50 -12.28 0.91
C GLU A 68 -15.79 -11.38 -0.12
N ASN A 69 -15.69 -11.87 -1.34
CA ASN A 69 -15.10 -11.09 -2.42
C ASN A 69 -15.91 -9.82 -2.67
N ILE A 70 -15.21 -8.72 -2.86
CA ILE A 70 -15.82 -7.43 -3.15
C ILE A 70 -16.17 -7.40 -4.64
N SER A 71 -17.47 -7.28 -4.96
CA SER A 71 -17.96 -7.30 -6.35
C SER A 71 -17.94 -5.93 -7.01
N GLN A 72 -17.89 -4.85 -6.22
CA GLN A 72 -17.92 -3.49 -6.75
C GLN A 72 -16.51 -2.93 -6.84
N GLN A 73 -16.19 -2.31 -7.99
CA GLN A 73 -14.89 -1.62 -8.11
C GLN A 73 -14.87 -0.40 -7.18
N PRO A 74 -13.87 -0.28 -6.28
CA PRO A 74 -13.79 0.88 -5.41
C PRO A 74 -13.43 2.16 -6.18
N ASP A 75 -13.89 3.29 -5.67
CA ASP A 75 -13.46 4.59 -6.19
C ASP A 75 -11.98 4.81 -5.88
N ILE A 76 -11.54 4.39 -4.68
CA ILE A 76 -10.15 4.45 -4.26
C ILE A 76 -9.75 3.08 -3.72
N PHE A 77 -8.63 2.55 -4.20
CA PHE A 77 -8.02 1.34 -3.69
C PHE A 77 -6.69 1.68 -3.04
N ILE A 78 -6.53 1.36 -1.76
CA ILE A 78 -5.29 1.60 -1.00
C ILE A 78 -4.70 0.23 -0.68
N GLN A 79 -3.51 -0.03 -1.18
CA GLN A 79 -2.81 -1.28 -0.91
C GLN A 79 -1.56 -1.00 -0.07
N ILE A 80 -1.48 -1.63 1.09
CA ILE A 80 -0.36 -1.50 2.02
C ILE A 80 0.43 -2.80 1.96
N SER A 81 1.56 -2.77 1.26
CA SER A 81 2.36 -3.98 1.01
C SER A 81 3.72 -3.60 0.44
N VAL A 82 4.52 -4.60 0.07
CA VAL A 82 5.73 -4.38 -0.72
C VAL A 82 5.36 -4.01 -2.16
N PRO A 83 6.10 -3.10 -2.81
CA PRO A 83 5.67 -2.54 -4.10
C PRO A 83 5.48 -3.53 -5.24
N ASN A 84 6.23 -4.63 -5.27
CA ASN A 84 6.08 -5.62 -6.33
C ASN A 84 4.72 -6.34 -6.29
N GLU A 85 3.98 -6.24 -5.18
CA GLU A 85 2.65 -6.81 -5.03
C GLU A 85 1.53 -5.83 -5.40
N PHE A 86 1.83 -4.58 -5.68
CA PHE A 86 0.82 -3.56 -5.98
C PHE A 86 -0.01 -3.92 -7.20
N GLN A 87 -1.33 -3.73 -7.09
CA GLN A 87 -2.29 -4.02 -8.15
C GLN A 87 -3.18 -2.80 -8.42
N LYS A 88 -3.60 -2.68 -9.66
CA LYS A 88 -4.47 -1.58 -10.08
C LYS A 88 -5.93 -2.07 -10.11
N ILE A 89 -6.62 -1.93 -8.99
CA ILE A 89 -7.97 -2.48 -8.79
C ILE A 89 -9.04 -1.39 -8.79
N GLY A 90 -8.77 -0.24 -8.16
CA GLY A 90 -9.71 0.86 -8.05
C GLY A 90 -9.67 1.82 -9.23
N LYS A 91 -10.56 2.79 -9.21
CA LYS A 91 -10.51 3.89 -10.17
C LYS A 91 -9.31 4.79 -9.92
N TYR A 92 -8.94 4.96 -8.66
CA TYR A 92 -7.72 5.62 -8.22
C TYR A 92 -6.97 4.70 -7.26
N ASN A 93 -5.68 4.49 -7.46
CA ASN A 93 -4.91 3.48 -6.73
C ASN A 93 -3.75 4.12 -5.98
N ILE A 94 -3.69 3.85 -4.67
CA ILE A 94 -2.65 4.36 -3.78
C ILE A 94 -1.87 3.18 -3.22
N GLY A 95 -0.55 3.17 -3.44
CA GLY A 95 0.35 2.20 -2.84
C GLY A 95 1.00 2.80 -1.60
N VAL A 96 0.96 2.08 -0.49
CA VAL A 96 1.63 2.47 0.75
C VAL A 96 2.67 1.42 1.08
N THR A 97 3.92 1.86 1.24
CA THR A 97 5.02 0.96 1.59
C THR A 97 5.83 1.54 2.74
N ALA A 98 6.28 0.67 3.64
CA ALA A 98 7.13 1.07 4.75
C ALA A 98 8.58 1.19 4.30
N GLY A 99 9.42 1.70 5.19
CA GLY A 99 10.79 2.04 4.90
C GLY A 99 11.60 0.97 4.20
N ILE A 100 12.37 1.41 3.23
CA ILE A 100 13.37 0.63 2.52
C ILE A 100 14.71 1.01 3.11
N GLU A 101 15.44 0.03 3.62
CA GLU A 101 16.71 0.29 4.30
C GLU A 101 17.86 0.52 3.32
N THR A 102 17.70 0.13 2.06
CA THR A 102 18.72 0.32 1.03
C THR A 102 18.59 1.66 0.34
N THR A 103 19.68 2.16 -0.23
CA THR A 103 19.69 3.42 -0.98
C THR A 103 19.14 3.28 -2.40
N ILE A 104 19.07 2.06 -2.91
CA ILE A 104 18.55 1.75 -4.24
C ILE A 104 17.44 0.73 -4.10
N VAL A 105 16.27 1.02 -4.67
CA VAL A 105 15.17 0.06 -4.70
C VAL A 105 15.32 -0.86 -5.93
N SER A 106 14.77 -2.07 -5.86
CA SER A 106 14.81 -3.00 -6.98
C SER A 106 13.95 -2.52 -8.15
N HIS A 107 14.26 -2.99 -9.36
CA HIS A 107 13.45 -2.65 -10.53
C HIS A 107 12.01 -3.15 -10.39
N GLU A 108 11.79 -4.28 -9.71
CA GLU A 108 10.46 -4.83 -9.47
C GLU A 108 9.62 -3.89 -8.59
N PHE A 109 10.26 -3.23 -7.62
CA PHE A 109 9.61 -2.24 -6.78
C PHE A 109 9.20 -1.00 -7.57
N LEU A 110 10.07 -0.54 -8.48
CA LEU A 110 9.73 0.59 -9.36
C LEU A 110 8.58 0.26 -10.29
N GLU A 111 8.57 -0.93 -10.88
CA GLU A 111 7.49 -1.38 -11.74
C GLU A 111 6.17 -1.44 -10.96
N GLY A 112 6.21 -1.99 -9.75
CA GLY A 112 5.02 -2.05 -8.88
C GLY A 112 4.52 -0.67 -8.51
N ALA A 113 5.42 0.23 -8.11
CA ALA A 113 5.09 1.60 -7.76
C ALA A 113 4.45 2.35 -8.94
N ASN A 114 4.96 2.14 -10.16
CA ASN A 114 4.45 2.80 -11.35
C ASN A 114 3.06 2.30 -11.78
N ARG A 115 2.57 1.18 -11.22
CA ARG A 115 1.19 0.74 -11.43
C ARG A 115 0.18 1.56 -10.65
N MET A 116 0.62 2.29 -9.63
CA MET A 116 -0.26 3.08 -8.77
C MET A 116 -0.35 4.52 -9.24
N ASP A 117 -1.42 5.21 -8.85
CA ASP A 117 -1.62 6.64 -9.15
C ASP A 117 -0.91 7.53 -8.14
N LEU A 118 -0.67 7.01 -6.92
CA LEU A 118 0.07 7.69 -5.88
C LEU A 118 0.83 6.66 -5.05
N LEU A 119 2.06 6.99 -4.68
CA LEU A 119 2.88 6.18 -3.78
C LEU A 119 3.10 6.95 -2.48
N ILE A 120 2.88 6.27 -1.35
CA ILE A 120 3.13 6.84 -0.01
C ILE A 120 4.21 6.01 0.66
N THR A 121 5.23 6.68 1.19
CA THR A 121 6.29 6.06 1.99
C THR A 121 6.30 6.67 3.37
N THR A 122 7.05 6.05 4.30
CA THR A 122 7.08 6.47 5.70
C THR A 122 8.25 7.38 6.03
N SER A 123 9.20 7.60 5.10
CA SER A 123 10.38 8.42 5.36
C SER A 123 10.91 9.08 4.09
N GLU A 124 11.62 10.19 4.26
CA GLU A 124 12.33 10.85 3.17
C GLU A 124 13.42 9.95 2.57
N HIS A 125 14.04 9.11 3.39
CA HIS A 125 15.04 8.15 2.92
C HIS A 125 14.43 7.17 1.91
N SER A 126 13.25 6.61 2.21
CA SER A 126 12.53 5.72 1.31
C SER A 126 12.12 6.43 0.03
N LYS A 127 11.60 7.67 0.15
CA LYS A 127 11.24 8.48 -1.01
C LYS A 127 12.44 8.70 -1.92
N LYS A 128 13.58 9.07 -1.35
CA LYS A 128 14.81 9.29 -2.10
C LYS A 128 15.27 8.02 -2.81
N GLY A 129 15.16 6.86 -2.14
CA GLY A 129 15.50 5.58 -2.76
C GLY A 129 14.70 5.30 -4.02
N PHE A 130 13.39 5.57 -3.99
CA PHE A 130 12.53 5.42 -5.17
C PHE A 130 12.87 6.42 -6.27
N VAL A 131 13.04 7.69 -5.92
CA VAL A 131 13.29 8.77 -6.89
C VAL A 131 14.65 8.62 -7.56
N ASP A 132 15.68 8.24 -6.80
CA ASP A 132 17.05 8.16 -7.30
C ASP A 132 17.35 6.86 -8.03
N SER A 133 16.52 5.83 -7.90
CA SER A 133 16.76 4.53 -8.55
C SER A 133 16.34 4.59 -10.01
N ILE A 134 17.30 4.36 -10.90
CA ILE A 134 17.08 4.39 -12.34
C ILE A 134 17.77 3.16 -12.94
N PHE A 135 17.04 2.41 -13.78
CA PHE A 135 17.54 1.20 -14.44
C PHE A 135 17.39 1.31 -15.94
N ASP A 136 18.37 0.78 -16.68
CA ASP A 136 18.26 0.68 -18.11
C ASP A 136 17.34 -0.47 -18.51
N LYS A 137 16.40 -0.20 -19.42
CA LYS A 137 15.61 -1.25 -20.04
C LYS A 137 16.38 -1.79 -21.24
N VAL A 138 16.59 -3.09 -21.28
CA VAL A 138 17.36 -3.77 -22.33
C VAL A 138 16.48 -4.80 -23.01
N ASP A 139 16.49 -4.82 -24.34
CA ASP A 139 15.85 -5.88 -25.13
C ASP A 139 16.66 -7.16 -24.97
N GLU A 140 16.02 -8.24 -24.51
CA GLU A 140 16.68 -9.52 -24.27
C GLU A 140 17.21 -10.16 -25.55
N LYS A 141 16.57 -9.90 -26.69
CA LYS A 141 16.98 -10.48 -27.98
C LYS A 141 18.14 -9.74 -28.59
N THR A 142 18.13 -8.42 -28.57
CA THR A 142 19.16 -7.59 -29.22
C THR A 142 20.20 -7.06 -28.24
N LYS A 143 19.90 -7.12 -26.94
CA LYS A 143 20.69 -6.55 -25.84
C LYS A 143 20.94 -5.05 -25.99
N GLN A 144 20.05 -4.37 -26.70
CA GLN A 144 20.13 -2.94 -26.89
C GLN A 144 19.23 -2.24 -25.84
N LYS A 145 19.70 -1.08 -25.39
CA LYS A 145 18.94 -0.24 -24.47
C LYS A 145 17.69 0.30 -25.16
N THR A 146 16.50 -0.04 -24.65
CA THR A 146 15.22 0.39 -25.20
C THR A 146 14.60 1.55 -24.43
N GLY A 147 15.16 1.91 -23.27
CA GLY A 147 14.64 2.99 -22.45
C GLY A 147 15.20 2.96 -21.04
N VAL A 148 14.58 3.72 -20.15
CA VAL A 148 14.99 3.83 -18.75
C VAL A 148 13.78 3.54 -17.87
N LEU A 149 13.98 2.71 -16.84
CA LEU A 149 12.99 2.48 -15.79
C LEU A 149 13.26 3.43 -14.62
N LYS A 150 12.32 4.29 -14.33
CA LYS A 150 12.38 5.23 -13.20
C LYS A 150 10.99 5.37 -12.61
N LEU A 151 10.89 5.98 -11.43
CA LEU A 151 9.61 6.25 -10.80
C LEU A 151 8.86 7.35 -11.57
N ASP A 152 7.72 7.01 -12.15
CA ASP A 152 6.82 7.98 -12.83
C ASP A 152 5.65 8.39 -11.95
N THR A 153 5.34 7.60 -10.92
CA THR A 153 4.22 7.84 -10.00
C THR A 153 4.59 8.95 -9.00
N PRO A 154 3.67 9.90 -8.73
CA PRO A 154 3.88 10.86 -7.64
C PRO A 154 4.10 10.14 -6.32
N ILE A 155 5.04 10.64 -5.52
CA ILE A 155 5.42 10.03 -4.24
C ILE A 155 5.35 11.06 -3.12
N GLU A 156 4.71 10.67 -2.02
CA GLU A 156 4.56 11.49 -0.82
C GLU A 156 5.09 10.76 0.40
N VAL A 157 5.49 11.52 1.41
CA VAL A 157 5.94 10.97 2.69
C VAL A 157 4.87 11.19 3.74
N LEU A 158 4.47 10.10 4.39
CA LEU A 158 3.58 10.13 5.55
C LEU A 158 4.30 9.43 6.71
N PHE A 159 4.82 10.21 7.64
CA PHE A 159 5.55 9.65 8.76
C PHE A 159 4.64 8.82 9.66
N GLU A 160 5.16 7.69 10.14
CA GLU A 160 4.48 6.90 11.17
C GLU A 160 4.47 7.68 12.48
N GLY A 161 3.29 7.84 13.02
CA GLY A 161 3.09 8.52 14.29
C GLY A 161 3.41 7.67 15.51
#